data_1b427b1842cf69aa979e67b6d57bc9c1
#
_entry.id   1b427b1842cf69aa979e67b6d57bc9c1
#
_cell.length_a   1.000
_cell.length_b   1.000
_cell.length_c   1.000
_cell.angle_alpha   90.00
_cell.angle_beta   90.00
_cell.angle_gamma   90.00
#
_symmetry.space_group_name_H-M   'P 1'
#
loop_
_entity.id
_entity.type
_entity.pdbx_description
1 polymer ?
#
loop_
_entity_poly.entity_id
_entity_poly.type
_entity_poly.pdbx_seq_one_letter_code
_entity_poly.pdbx_strand_id
1 'polypeptide(L)'
;MRHEGDIPLSKTAVAGRADALLPKFREAIKSIPPEAGFGGIWESEMFLFYAAVAPFRPRQILESGRARGKSTLILARCFPQARIISVELERDSENAAAAETKLKPLPNVELVYGDSRQILPARLQVSDAVLIDGPKEFRGVELALELLRTGKPCAVFVHDFPAGSPWRKLVEHGFPGAFFGDDPMFDRFRIVDQGRDPRTSSAEDKRGNYGIFACFPPGLPKPYWRLRAALMLARLHALLL
;
A
#
# COMPACT_ATOMS: atom_id res chain seq x y z
N MET A 1 2.49 21.20 21.15
CA MET A 1 2.19 22.05 20.00
C MET A 1 1.52 21.17 18.96
N ARG A 2 0.23 21.34 18.71
CA ARG A 2 -0.41 20.76 17.53
C ARG A 2 0.03 21.63 16.36
N HIS A 3 0.74 21.05 15.41
CA HIS A 3 1.09 21.77 14.19
C HIS A 3 -0.20 22.08 13.42
N GLU A 4 -0.36 23.32 12.98
CA GLU A 4 -1.37 23.70 12.01
C GLU A 4 -1.30 22.73 10.84
N GLY A 5 -2.33 21.86 10.71
CA GLY A 5 -2.47 20.96 9.60
C GLY A 5 -2.36 19.46 9.89
N ASP A 6 -2.72 18.98 11.08
CA ASP A 6 -2.87 17.53 11.30
C ASP A 6 -3.95 16.97 10.35
N ILE A 7 -3.51 16.49 9.18
CA ILE A 7 -4.38 15.87 8.18
C ILE A 7 -4.87 14.55 8.76
N PRO A 8 -6.17 14.40 9.04
CA PRO A 8 -6.66 13.19 9.67
C PRO A 8 -6.53 12.01 8.70
N LEU A 9 -5.91 10.93 9.17
CA LEU A 9 -5.81 9.66 8.47
C LEU A 9 -6.65 8.60 9.20
N SER A 10 -7.95 8.67 9.01
CA SER A 10 -8.93 7.67 9.43
C SER A 10 -9.78 7.24 8.25
N LYS A 11 -10.46 6.10 8.35
CA LYS A 11 -11.33 5.61 7.27
C LYS A 11 -12.40 6.62 6.86
N THR A 12 -13.03 7.29 7.81
CA THR A 12 -14.05 8.33 7.57
C THR A 12 -13.48 9.56 6.88
N ALA A 13 -12.30 10.02 7.30
CA ALA A 13 -11.63 11.14 6.66
C ALA A 13 -11.19 10.82 5.23
N VAL A 14 -10.69 9.60 4.98
CA VAL A 14 -10.31 9.14 3.63
C VAL A 14 -11.55 9.03 2.75
N ALA A 15 -12.61 8.36 3.20
CA ALA A 15 -13.85 8.23 2.44
C ALA A 15 -14.51 9.57 2.13
N GLY A 16 -14.48 10.52 3.08
CA GLY A 16 -15.09 11.85 2.90
C GLY A 16 -14.40 12.70 1.83
N ARG A 17 -13.09 12.54 1.61
CA ARG A 17 -12.34 13.28 0.57
C ARG A 17 -12.19 12.52 -0.73
N ALA A 18 -12.45 11.22 -0.74
CA ALA A 18 -12.22 10.37 -1.90
C ALA A 18 -13.06 10.78 -3.11
N ASP A 19 -14.33 11.15 -2.93
CA ASP A 19 -15.18 11.56 -4.05
C ASP A 19 -14.60 12.77 -4.82
N ALA A 20 -14.05 13.74 -4.11
CA ALA A 20 -13.41 14.91 -4.72
C ALA A 20 -12.07 14.58 -5.43
N LEU A 21 -11.41 13.50 -5.02
CA LEU A 21 -10.12 13.06 -5.58
C LEU A 21 -10.26 12.09 -6.74
N LEU A 22 -11.42 11.42 -6.87
CA LEU A 22 -11.65 10.40 -7.89
C LEU A 22 -11.44 10.90 -9.34
N PRO A 23 -11.93 12.08 -9.75
CA PRO A 23 -11.68 12.59 -11.10
C PRO A 23 -10.19 12.79 -11.41
N LYS A 24 -9.43 13.31 -10.45
CA LYS A 24 -7.98 13.52 -10.58
C LYS A 24 -7.23 12.20 -10.71
N PHE A 25 -7.60 11.21 -9.91
CA PHE A 25 -7.01 9.87 -10.00
C PHE A 25 -7.28 9.24 -11.38
N ARG A 26 -8.53 9.25 -11.83
CA ARG A 26 -8.91 8.72 -13.15
C ARG A 26 -8.14 9.37 -14.30
N GLU A 27 -7.96 10.67 -14.24
CA GLU A 27 -7.17 11.39 -15.26
C GLU A 27 -5.69 10.98 -15.19
N ALA A 28 -5.11 10.85 -14.01
CA ALA A 28 -3.72 10.43 -13.83
C ALA A 28 -3.43 9.03 -14.40
N ILE A 29 -4.38 8.09 -14.27
CA ILE A 29 -4.21 6.72 -14.75
C ILE A 29 -4.79 6.46 -16.15
N LYS A 30 -5.41 7.41 -16.77
CA LYS A 30 -6.11 7.28 -18.06
C LYS A 30 -5.24 6.69 -19.17
N SER A 31 -3.96 7.08 -19.21
CA SER A 31 -3.01 6.59 -20.21
C SER A 31 -2.36 5.25 -19.84
N ILE A 32 -2.65 4.68 -18.67
CA ILE A 32 -2.14 3.38 -18.27
C ILE A 32 -3.01 2.31 -18.92
N PRO A 33 -2.46 1.46 -19.82
CA PRO A 33 -3.25 0.42 -20.45
C PRO A 33 -3.70 -0.62 -19.40
N PRO A 34 -4.90 -1.19 -19.56
CA PRO A 34 -5.32 -2.34 -18.80
C PRO A 34 -4.33 -3.51 -19.00
N GLU A 35 -3.83 -4.08 -17.93
CA GLU A 35 -2.98 -5.26 -18.04
C GLU A 35 -3.86 -6.51 -18.15
N ALA A 36 -3.88 -7.11 -19.34
CA ALA A 36 -4.57 -8.38 -19.55
C ALA A 36 -3.82 -9.53 -18.85
N GLY A 37 -4.55 -10.31 -18.05
CA GLY A 37 -4.11 -11.64 -17.60
C GLY A 37 -3.18 -11.68 -16.39
N PHE A 38 -2.91 -10.58 -15.70
CA PHE A 38 -2.05 -10.60 -14.52
C PHE A 38 -2.76 -10.15 -13.26
N GLY A 39 -2.68 -11.01 -12.24
CA GLY A 39 -2.97 -10.61 -10.87
C GLY A 39 -1.99 -9.52 -10.43
N GLY A 40 -2.45 -8.46 -9.88
CA GLY A 40 -1.68 -7.35 -9.33
C GLY A 40 -2.62 -6.51 -8.52
N ILE A 41 -2.09 -5.48 -7.93
CA ILE A 41 -2.89 -4.54 -7.15
C ILE A 41 -4.04 -3.96 -8.00
N TRP A 42 -5.22 -3.86 -7.40
CA TRP A 42 -6.38 -3.26 -8.05
C TRP A 42 -6.22 -1.74 -8.17
N GLU A 43 -6.79 -1.14 -9.21
CA GLU A 43 -6.77 0.32 -9.35
C GLU A 43 -7.58 1.01 -8.26
N SER A 44 -8.67 0.40 -7.81
CA SER A 44 -9.45 0.88 -6.66
C SER A 44 -8.65 0.90 -5.36
N GLU A 45 -7.74 -0.03 -5.17
CA GLU A 45 -6.84 -0.02 -4.01
C GLU A 45 -5.80 1.10 -4.12
N MET A 46 -5.21 1.28 -5.31
CA MET A 46 -4.32 2.39 -5.57
C MET A 46 -5.03 3.74 -5.44
N PHE A 47 -6.33 3.78 -5.76
CA PHE A 47 -7.15 4.96 -5.51
C PHE A 47 -7.29 5.25 -4.02
N LEU A 48 -7.53 4.23 -3.18
CA LEU A 48 -7.59 4.40 -1.73
C LEU A 48 -6.25 4.88 -1.16
N PHE A 49 -5.14 4.32 -1.65
CA PHE A 49 -3.82 4.83 -1.32
C PHE A 49 -3.70 6.32 -1.69
N TYR A 50 -4.07 6.69 -2.92
CA TYR A 50 -4.04 8.06 -3.40
C TYR A 50 -4.92 8.98 -2.54
N ALA A 51 -6.16 8.59 -2.25
CA ALA A 51 -7.09 9.37 -1.43
C ALA A 51 -6.57 9.57 0.01
N ALA A 52 -5.88 8.59 0.55
CA ALA A 52 -5.27 8.67 1.87
C ALA A 52 -4.04 9.59 1.89
N VAL A 53 -3.17 9.49 0.88
CA VAL A 53 -1.82 10.06 0.88
C VAL A 53 -1.73 11.43 0.21
N ALA A 54 -2.54 11.71 -0.82
CA ALA A 54 -2.45 12.95 -1.60
C ALA A 54 -2.50 14.26 -0.76
N PRO A 55 -3.31 14.35 0.32
CA PRO A 55 -3.32 15.55 1.16
C PRO A 55 -1.99 15.84 1.85
N PHE A 56 -1.18 14.83 2.15
CA PHE A 56 0.12 14.99 2.80
C PHE A 56 1.20 15.53 1.88
N ARG A 57 0.98 15.45 0.54
CA ARG A 57 1.94 15.89 -0.48
C ARG A 57 3.36 15.36 -0.24
N PRO A 58 3.53 14.04 -0.10
CA PRO A 58 4.83 13.46 0.21
C PRO A 58 5.86 13.84 -0.86
N ARG A 59 7.09 14.10 -0.43
CA ARG A 59 8.21 14.31 -1.35
C ARG A 59 8.78 13.00 -1.87
N GLN A 60 8.54 11.92 -1.13
CA GLN A 60 8.99 10.59 -1.47
C GLN A 60 7.92 9.56 -1.10
N ILE A 61 7.80 8.54 -1.94
CA ILE A 61 7.00 7.34 -1.66
C ILE A 61 7.91 6.14 -1.81
N LEU A 62 7.89 5.28 -0.79
CA LEU A 62 8.61 4.00 -0.81
C LEU A 62 7.64 2.88 -1.12
N GLU A 63 8.00 2.01 -2.04
CA GLU A 63 7.24 0.82 -2.41
C GLU A 63 8.13 -0.41 -2.32
N SER A 64 7.58 -1.53 -1.83
CA SER A 64 8.22 -2.84 -1.93
C SER A 64 7.31 -3.85 -2.58
N GLY A 65 7.89 -4.74 -3.42
CA GLY A 65 7.14 -5.75 -4.16
C GLY A 65 6.46 -5.17 -5.40
N ARG A 66 7.23 -4.60 -6.33
CA ARG A 66 6.65 -3.97 -7.54
C ARG A 66 6.20 -4.95 -8.62
N ALA A 67 6.68 -6.21 -8.59
CA ALA A 67 6.45 -7.19 -9.65
C ALA A 67 6.65 -6.59 -11.07
N ARG A 68 5.61 -6.52 -11.90
CA ARG A 68 5.66 -5.94 -13.26
C ARG A 68 5.50 -4.41 -13.31
N GLY A 69 5.49 -3.75 -12.14
CA GLY A 69 5.53 -2.29 -12.01
C GLY A 69 4.20 -1.54 -12.25
N LYS A 70 3.04 -2.20 -12.16
CA LYS A 70 1.73 -1.53 -12.32
C LYS A 70 1.50 -0.51 -11.20
N SER A 71 1.66 -0.91 -9.96
CA SER A 71 1.53 -0.01 -8.79
C SER A 71 2.50 1.15 -8.85
N THR A 72 3.78 0.87 -9.15
CA THR A 72 4.82 1.90 -9.31
C THR A 72 4.45 2.93 -10.39
N LEU A 73 3.93 2.47 -11.54
CA LEU A 73 3.47 3.36 -12.61
C LEU A 73 2.32 4.26 -12.17
N ILE A 74 1.34 3.69 -11.45
CA ILE A 74 0.21 4.44 -10.89
C ILE A 74 0.72 5.47 -9.88
N LEU A 75 1.61 5.08 -8.96
CA LEU A 75 2.22 6.01 -8.00
C LEU A 75 2.92 7.16 -8.70
N ALA A 76 3.74 6.87 -9.72
CA ALA A 76 4.48 7.88 -10.45
C ALA A 76 3.58 8.89 -11.18
N ARG A 77 2.44 8.43 -11.72
CA ARG A 77 1.45 9.29 -12.39
C ARG A 77 0.60 10.09 -11.41
N CYS A 78 0.22 9.49 -10.29
CA CYS A 78 -0.60 10.16 -9.27
C CYS A 78 0.19 11.18 -8.42
N PHE A 79 1.51 10.97 -8.29
CA PHE A 79 2.40 11.82 -7.49
C PHE A 79 3.61 12.31 -8.33
N PRO A 80 3.38 13.11 -9.39
CA PRO A 80 4.45 13.48 -10.33
C PRO A 80 5.57 14.32 -9.67
N GLN A 81 5.30 14.94 -8.52
CA GLN A 81 6.26 15.73 -7.75
C GLN A 81 7.00 14.91 -6.66
N ALA A 82 6.58 13.67 -6.43
CA ALA A 82 7.21 12.79 -5.47
C ALA A 82 8.24 11.88 -6.17
N ARG A 83 9.35 11.62 -5.49
CA ARG A 83 10.27 10.54 -5.87
C ARG A 83 9.65 9.21 -5.45
N ILE A 84 9.52 8.29 -6.38
CA ILE A 84 9.05 6.93 -6.12
C ILE A 84 10.27 6.01 -6.06
N ILE A 85 10.58 5.47 -4.89
CA ILE A 85 11.62 4.45 -4.72
C ILE A 85 10.93 3.11 -4.65
N SER A 86 11.06 2.31 -5.71
CA SER A 86 10.40 1.02 -5.85
C SER A 86 11.41 -0.12 -5.71
N VAL A 87 11.22 -0.93 -4.68
CA VAL A 87 12.12 -2.03 -4.30
C VAL A 87 11.55 -3.36 -4.77
N GLU A 88 12.38 -4.19 -5.39
CA GLU A 88 12.07 -5.58 -5.74
C GLU A 88 13.20 -6.49 -5.24
N LEU A 89 12.83 -7.67 -4.75
CA LEU A 89 13.81 -8.62 -4.23
C LEU A 89 14.66 -9.23 -5.35
N GLU A 90 13.99 -9.66 -6.41
CA GLU A 90 14.61 -10.39 -7.52
C GLU A 90 14.90 -9.46 -8.70
N ARG A 91 16.16 -9.40 -9.10
CA ARG A 91 16.59 -8.61 -10.26
C ARG A 91 16.42 -9.36 -11.57
N ASP A 92 16.76 -10.65 -11.57
CA ASP A 92 16.88 -11.45 -12.79
C ASP A 92 15.59 -12.25 -13.05
N SER A 93 14.44 -11.56 -13.03
CA SER A 93 13.13 -12.16 -13.32
C SER A 93 12.46 -11.47 -14.50
N GLU A 94 11.58 -12.20 -15.20
CA GLU A 94 10.76 -11.63 -16.29
C GLU A 94 9.92 -10.43 -15.80
N ASN A 95 9.46 -10.47 -14.57
CA ASN A 95 8.72 -9.38 -13.96
C ASN A 95 9.59 -8.12 -13.80
N ALA A 96 10.83 -8.28 -13.33
CA ALA A 96 11.79 -7.19 -13.21
C ALA A 96 12.11 -6.55 -14.55
N ALA A 97 12.38 -7.36 -15.59
CA ALA A 97 12.64 -6.86 -16.95
C ALA A 97 11.44 -6.10 -17.53
N ALA A 98 10.22 -6.62 -17.34
CA ALA A 98 8.98 -5.92 -17.76
C ALA A 98 8.80 -4.60 -17.02
N ALA A 99 9.07 -4.57 -15.71
CA ALA A 99 9.01 -3.37 -14.90
C ALA A 99 10.04 -2.32 -15.35
N GLU A 100 11.29 -2.73 -15.59
CA GLU A 100 12.34 -1.82 -16.09
C GLU A 100 11.95 -1.15 -17.40
N THR A 101 11.47 -1.94 -18.37
CA THR A 101 11.02 -1.42 -19.66
C THR A 101 9.91 -0.37 -19.50
N LYS A 102 8.95 -0.63 -18.63
CA LYS A 102 7.79 0.23 -18.38
C LYS A 102 8.15 1.50 -17.61
N LEU A 103 9.04 1.39 -16.62
CA LEU A 103 9.27 2.42 -15.62
C LEU A 103 10.50 3.28 -15.89
N LYS A 104 11.49 2.78 -16.64
CA LYS A 104 12.70 3.52 -17.01
C LYS A 104 12.45 4.91 -17.61
N PRO A 105 11.40 5.15 -18.44
CA PRO A 105 11.11 6.46 -18.98
C PRO A 105 10.59 7.48 -17.95
N LEU A 106 10.27 7.08 -16.74
CA LEU A 106 9.68 7.96 -15.72
C LEU A 106 10.76 8.62 -14.86
N PRO A 107 10.92 9.96 -14.96
CA PRO A 107 12.03 10.66 -14.31
C PRO A 107 11.94 10.67 -12.77
N ASN A 108 10.75 10.43 -12.24
CA ASN A 108 10.50 10.42 -10.80
C ASN A 108 10.54 9.01 -10.17
N VAL A 109 10.96 7.99 -10.92
CA VAL A 109 11.03 6.60 -10.43
C VAL A 109 12.48 6.15 -10.29
N GLU A 110 12.83 5.60 -9.15
CA GLU A 110 14.08 4.90 -8.86
C GLU A 110 13.77 3.42 -8.63
N LEU A 111 14.37 2.55 -9.44
CA LEU A 111 14.26 1.10 -9.29
C LEU A 111 15.44 0.60 -8.46
N VAL A 112 15.13 -0.07 -7.35
CA VAL A 112 16.10 -0.64 -6.42
C VAL A 112 15.88 -2.13 -6.31
N TYR A 113 16.95 -2.89 -6.15
CA TYR A 113 16.90 -4.34 -5.96
C TYR A 113 17.51 -4.73 -4.62
N GLY A 114 16.88 -5.66 -3.91
CA GLY A 114 17.32 -6.21 -2.66
C GLY A 114 16.22 -6.34 -1.61
N ASP A 115 16.61 -6.70 -0.40
CA ASP A 115 15.67 -6.92 0.71
C ASP A 115 15.05 -5.61 1.20
N SER A 116 13.75 -5.46 1.00
CA SER A 116 12.99 -4.28 1.43
C SER A 116 13.07 -4.02 2.94
N ARG A 117 13.27 -5.06 3.75
CA ARG A 117 13.43 -4.92 5.22
C ARG A 117 14.71 -4.17 5.60
N GLN A 118 15.71 -4.14 4.72
CA GLN A 118 16.94 -3.37 4.91
C GLN A 118 16.86 -2.02 4.20
N ILE A 119 16.29 -2.02 2.99
CA ILE A 119 16.30 -0.83 2.12
C ILE A 119 15.30 0.22 2.60
N LEU A 120 14.05 -0.17 2.93
CA LEU A 120 13.02 0.79 3.32
C LEU A 120 13.40 1.58 4.59
N PRO A 121 13.82 0.95 5.70
CA PRO A 121 14.24 1.70 6.88
C PRO A 121 15.41 2.66 6.62
N ALA A 122 16.38 2.24 5.77
CA ALA A 122 17.54 3.05 5.43
C ALA A 122 17.21 4.25 4.54
N ARG A 123 16.16 4.16 3.72
CA ARG A 123 15.73 5.21 2.78
C ARG A 123 14.61 6.11 3.32
N LEU A 124 13.97 5.71 4.43
CA LEU A 124 12.80 6.39 4.98
C LEU A 124 13.12 7.80 5.49
N GLN A 125 12.34 8.77 5.02
CA GLN A 125 12.42 10.17 5.43
C GLN A 125 11.13 10.61 6.14
N VAL A 126 11.16 11.79 6.72
CA VAL A 126 9.99 12.38 7.39
C VAL A 126 8.91 12.70 6.36
N SER A 127 7.67 12.37 6.68
CA SER A 127 6.47 12.55 5.84
C SER A 127 6.42 11.66 4.60
N ASP A 128 7.24 10.61 4.51
CA ASP A 128 7.10 9.62 3.45
C ASP A 128 5.81 8.82 3.60
N ALA A 129 5.24 8.40 2.48
CA ALA A 129 4.24 7.35 2.44
C ALA A 129 4.90 6.03 2.01
N VAL A 130 4.41 4.91 2.54
CA VAL A 130 4.99 3.60 2.27
C VAL A 130 3.92 2.63 1.81
N LEU A 131 4.20 1.89 0.73
CA LEU A 131 3.40 0.76 0.24
C LEU A 131 4.23 -0.52 0.34
N ILE A 132 3.78 -1.47 1.14
CA ILE A 132 4.42 -2.79 1.33
C ILE A 132 3.56 -3.83 0.64
N ASP A 133 4.02 -4.35 -0.49
CA ASP A 133 3.45 -5.49 -1.22
C ASP A 133 4.36 -6.73 -1.19
N GLY A 134 5.49 -6.62 -0.55
CA GLY A 134 6.45 -7.64 -0.13
C GLY A 134 7.39 -7.07 0.93
N PRO A 135 7.65 -7.77 2.02
CA PRO A 135 7.21 -9.15 2.36
C PRO A 135 5.72 -9.23 2.73
N LYS A 136 5.16 -10.44 2.63
CA LYS A 136 3.74 -10.72 2.91
C LYS A 136 3.49 -11.09 4.37
N GLU A 137 2.20 -11.11 4.76
CA GLU A 137 1.71 -11.64 6.02
C GLU A 137 2.34 -10.96 7.25
N PHE A 138 2.68 -11.75 8.30
CA PHE A 138 3.31 -11.23 9.51
C PHE A 138 4.58 -10.42 9.25
N ARG A 139 5.37 -10.79 8.24
CA ARG A 139 6.61 -10.07 7.90
C ARG A 139 6.32 -8.67 7.35
N GLY A 140 5.22 -8.51 6.61
CA GLY A 140 4.74 -7.20 6.16
C GLY A 140 4.30 -6.33 7.33
N VAL A 141 3.58 -6.91 8.31
CA VAL A 141 3.20 -6.20 9.55
C VAL A 141 4.42 -5.80 10.36
N GLU A 142 5.41 -6.70 10.53
CA GLU A 142 6.66 -6.40 11.24
C GLU A 142 7.38 -5.20 10.62
N LEU A 143 7.53 -5.20 9.30
CA LEU A 143 8.15 -4.10 8.57
C LEU A 143 7.36 -2.79 8.75
N ALA A 144 6.04 -2.83 8.63
CA ALA A 144 5.19 -1.66 8.84
C ALA A 144 5.38 -1.06 10.24
N LEU A 145 5.38 -1.91 11.28
CA LEU A 145 5.57 -1.47 12.66
C LEU A 145 6.98 -0.93 12.93
N GLU A 146 8.00 -1.50 12.29
CA GLU A 146 9.37 -0.99 12.36
C GLU A 146 9.47 0.41 11.77
N LEU A 147 8.89 0.63 10.59
CA LEU A 147 8.87 1.95 9.94
C LEU A 147 8.08 2.97 10.78
N LEU A 148 6.91 2.61 11.28
CA LEU A 148 6.08 3.48 12.13
C LEU A 148 6.77 3.87 13.44
N ARG A 149 7.60 2.97 14.01
CA ARG A 149 8.37 3.24 15.23
C ARG A 149 9.31 4.43 15.07
N THR A 150 9.76 4.72 13.87
CA THR A 150 10.63 5.88 13.59
C THR A 150 9.91 7.21 13.72
N GLY A 151 8.57 7.22 13.68
CA GLY A 151 7.76 8.44 13.65
C GLY A 151 7.87 9.24 12.35
N LYS A 152 8.55 8.69 11.33
CA LYS A 152 8.80 9.40 10.07
C LYS A 152 7.65 9.32 9.06
N PRO A 153 7.03 8.12 8.79
CA PRO A 153 6.04 8.01 7.74
C PRO A 153 4.74 8.74 8.07
N CYS A 154 4.12 9.35 7.06
CA CYS A 154 2.77 9.90 7.18
C CYS A 154 1.69 8.82 7.08
N ALA A 155 1.99 7.70 6.42
CA ALA A 155 1.14 6.52 6.31
C ALA A 155 1.97 5.30 5.88
N VAL A 156 1.58 4.12 6.36
CA VAL A 156 2.11 2.84 5.87
C VAL A 156 0.94 1.97 5.43
N PHE A 157 1.03 1.42 4.23
CA PHE A 157 0.06 0.49 3.66
C PHE A 157 0.70 -0.87 3.51
N VAL A 158 -0.03 -1.92 3.86
CA VAL A 158 0.38 -3.31 3.65
C VAL A 158 -0.69 -4.02 2.83
N HIS A 159 -0.28 -4.59 1.70
CA HIS A 159 -1.15 -5.30 0.78
C HIS A 159 -1.37 -6.77 1.21
N ASP A 160 -2.40 -7.42 0.63
CA ASP A 160 -2.79 -8.80 0.93
C ASP A 160 -3.18 -9.03 2.41
N PHE A 161 -4.19 -8.28 2.84
CA PHE A 161 -4.77 -8.36 4.18
C PHE A 161 -6.18 -8.98 4.20
N PRO A 162 -6.38 -10.22 3.72
CA PRO A 162 -7.71 -10.82 3.61
C PRO A 162 -8.39 -10.96 4.96
N ALA A 163 -9.72 -10.74 4.98
CA ALA A 163 -10.53 -10.91 6.15
C ALA A 163 -10.34 -12.32 6.75
N GLY A 164 -10.24 -12.39 8.09
CA GLY A 164 -10.08 -13.64 8.80
C GLY A 164 -8.64 -14.18 8.88
N SER A 165 -7.68 -13.62 8.14
CA SER A 165 -6.28 -14.03 8.26
C SER A 165 -5.72 -13.75 9.67
N PRO A 166 -4.77 -14.57 10.16
CA PRO A 166 -4.20 -14.40 11.50
C PRO A 166 -3.54 -13.03 11.70
N TRP A 167 -2.82 -12.53 10.68
CA TRP A 167 -2.17 -11.21 10.73
C TRP A 167 -3.20 -10.06 10.70
N ARG A 168 -4.32 -10.23 9.99
CA ARG A 168 -5.41 -9.27 10.01
C ARG A 168 -6.06 -9.18 11.39
N LYS A 169 -6.43 -10.30 11.98
CA LYS A 169 -7.00 -10.36 13.34
C LYS A 169 -6.08 -9.71 14.37
N LEU A 170 -4.78 -9.95 14.25
CA LEU A 170 -3.79 -9.33 15.11
C LEU A 170 -3.82 -7.79 15.02
N VAL A 171 -3.87 -7.25 13.79
CA VAL A 171 -3.91 -5.80 13.56
C VAL A 171 -5.23 -5.20 14.01
N GLU A 172 -6.37 -5.83 13.74
CA GLU A 172 -7.70 -5.39 14.20
C GLU A 172 -7.77 -5.22 15.71
N HIS A 173 -7.16 -6.15 16.46
CA HIS A 173 -7.15 -6.10 17.93
C HIS A 173 -6.04 -5.18 18.48
N GLY A 174 -4.88 -5.19 17.83
CA GLY A 174 -3.69 -4.53 18.37
C GLY A 174 -3.43 -3.12 17.87
N PHE A 175 -4.09 -2.69 16.79
CA PHE A 175 -3.90 -1.38 16.17
C PHE A 175 -5.24 -0.69 15.87
N PRO A 176 -5.92 -0.12 16.87
CA PRO A 176 -7.28 0.41 16.73
C PRO A 176 -7.45 1.53 15.69
N GLY A 177 -6.34 2.19 15.32
CA GLY A 177 -6.34 3.24 14.28
C GLY A 177 -6.19 2.70 12.86
N ALA A 178 -5.84 1.42 12.68
CA ALA A 178 -5.74 0.83 11.36
C ALA A 178 -7.11 0.67 10.71
N PHE A 179 -7.18 0.82 9.39
CA PHE A 179 -8.38 0.53 8.61
C PHE A 179 -8.03 -0.26 7.35
N PHE A 180 -9.03 -0.86 6.72
CA PHE A 180 -8.81 -1.83 5.66
C PHE A 180 -9.57 -1.45 4.40
N GLY A 181 -9.04 -1.82 3.24
CA GLY A 181 -9.60 -1.48 1.94
C GLY A 181 -10.93 -2.17 1.62
N ASP A 182 -11.29 -3.23 2.36
CA ASP A 182 -12.57 -3.94 2.26
C ASP A 182 -13.65 -3.43 3.22
N ASP A 183 -13.42 -2.32 3.92
CA ASP A 183 -14.48 -1.67 4.69
C ASP A 183 -15.61 -1.24 3.73
N PRO A 184 -16.90 -1.56 4.03
CA PRO A 184 -18.03 -1.24 3.16
C PRO A 184 -18.14 0.23 2.75
N MET A 185 -17.55 1.13 3.55
CA MET A 185 -17.46 2.56 3.23
C MET A 185 -16.73 2.85 1.92
N PHE A 186 -15.85 1.94 1.49
CA PHE A 186 -15.04 2.07 0.27
C PHE A 186 -15.62 1.33 -0.94
N ASP A 187 -16.67 0.52 -0.78
CA ASP A 187 -17.22 -0.31 -1.87
C ASP A 187 -17.59 0.48 -3.13
N ARG A 188 -18.12 1.69 -2.95
CA ARG A 188 -18.49 2.56 -4.08
C ARG A 188 -17.31 2.93 -4.98
N PHE A 189 -16.10 2.87 -4.47
CA PHE A 189 -14.89 3.21 -5.24
C PHE A 189 -14.37 2.05 -6.09
N ARG A 190 -14.91 0.85 -5.95
CA ARG A 190 -14.62 -0.29 -6.83
C ARG A 190 -15.02 -0.04 -8.29
N ILE A 191 -15.82 0.98 -8.53
CA ILE A 191 -16.16 1.46 -9.89
C ILE A 191 -14.90 1.89 -10.68
N VAL A 192 -13.77 2.13 -10.02
CA VAL A 192 -12.50 2.44 -10.68
C VAL A 192 -12.00 1.28 -11.53
N ASP A 193 -12.25 0.04 -11.09
CA ASP A 193 -11.78 -1.18 -11.77
C ASP A 193 -12.66 -1.57 -12.96
N GLN A 194 -13.91 -1.07 -13.04
CA GLN A 194 -14.87 -1.46 -14.07
C GLN A 194 -14.37 -1.04 -15.46
N GLY A 195 -14.35 -2.02 -16.39
CA GLY A 195 -13.89 -1.83 -17.76
C GLY A 195 -12.38 -1.64 -17.90
N ARG A 196 -11.63 -1.65 -16.81
CA ARG A 196 -10.17 -1.50 -16.79
C ARG A 196 -9.44 -2.74 -16.32
N ASP A 197 -10.03 -3.50 -15.42
CA ASP A 197 -9.46 -4.77 -14.97
C ASP A 197 -10.30 -5.93 -15.53
N PRO A 198 -9.71 -6.84 -16.33
CA PRO A 198 -10.44 -7.97 -16.92
C PRO A 198 -11.02 -8.91 -15.88
N ARG A 199 -10.52 -8.89 -14.64
CA ARG A 199 -11.08 -9.68 -13.52
C ARG A 199 -12.47 -9.21 -13.11
N THR A 200 -12.88 -7.99 -13.46
CA THR A 200 -14.21 -7.44 -13.17
C THR A 200 -15.28 -7.91 -14.16
N SER A 201 -14.92 -8.51 -15.29
CA SER A 201 -15.84 -9.00 -16.31
C SER A 201 -16.38 -10.41 -16.02
N SER A 202 -15.85 -11.12 -15.03
CA SER A 202 -16.34 -12.43 -14.61
C SER A 202 -17.50 -12.26 -13.64
N ALA A 203 -18.53 -13.14 -13.75
CA ALA A 203 -19.70 -13.17 -12.86
C ALA A 203 -19.32 -13.42 -11.37
N GLU A 204 -18.12 -13.93 -11.13
CA GLU A 204 -17.49 -14.04 -9.82
C GLU A 204 -16.53 -12.88 -9.64
N ASP A 205 -16.92 -11.92 -8.82
CA ASP A 205 -16.01 -10.87 -8.36
C ASP A 205 -14.94 -11.49 -7.46
N LYS A 206 -13.79 -11.82 -8.05
CA LYS A 206 -12.67 -12.48 -7.37
C LYS A 206 -11.92 -11.59 -6.36
N ARG A 207 -12.44 -10.39 -6.06
CA ARG A 207 -11.87 -9.48 -5.06
C ARG A 207 -11.92 -10.01 -3.62
N GLY A 208 -12.66 -11.10 -3.38
CA GLY A 208 -12.97 -11.58 -2.03
C GLY A 208 -11.80 -11.97 -1.12
N ASN A 209 -10.62 -12.30 -1.66
CA ASN A 209 -9.52 -12.80 -0.84
C ASN A 209 -8.14 -12.20 -1.15
N TYR A 210 -7.99 -11.49 -2.27
CA TYR A 210 -6.72 -10.87 -2.68
C TYR A 210 -6.98 -9.41 -2.97
N GLY A 211 -6.10 -8.56 -2.57
CA GLY A 211 -6.21 -7.16 -2.90
C GLY A 211 -6.85 -6.29 -1.82
N ILE A 212 -6.55 -6.55 -0.57
CA ILE A 212 -7.00 -5.74 0.55
C ILE A 212 -5.80 -5.10 1.21
N PHE A 213 -5.83 -3.77 1.37
CA PHE A 213 -4.86 -3.09 2.21
C PHE A 213 -5.23 -3.10 3.67
N ALA A 214 -4.20 -3.12 4.52
CA ALA A 214 -4.25 -2.46 5.82
C ALA A 214 -3.55 -1.10 5.71
N CYS A 215 -4.23 -0.04 6.09
CA CYS A 215 -3.64 1.29 6.26
C CYS A 215 -3.33 1.52 7.74
N PHE A 216 -2.07 1.82 8.01
CA PHE A 216 -1.59 2.18 9.34
C PHE A 216 -1.34 3.70 9.37
N PRO A 217 -2.14 4.46 10.14
CA PRO A 217 -1.87 5.87 10.37
C PRO A 217 -0.58 6.07 11.18
N PRO A 218 0.00 7.28 11.17
CA PRO A 218 1.23 7.56 11.89
C PRO A 218 1.07 7.33 13.40
N GLY A 219 2.13 6.83 14.00
CA GLY A 219 2.18 6.50 15.41
C GLY A 219 1.96 5.01 15.70
N LEU A 220 2.29 4.63 16.92
CA LEU A 220 2.14 3.26 17.38
C LEU A 220 1.05 3.15 18.44
N PRO A 221 0.30 2.03 18.48
CA PRO A 221 -0.68 1.80 19.51
C PRO A 221 -0.01 1.70 20.89
N LYS A 222 -0.70 2.14 21.92
CA LYS A 222 -0.25 1.99 23.31
C LYS A 222 -1.09 0.92 24.03
N PRO A 223 -0.44 -0.05 24.68
CA PRO A 223 0.99 -0.26 24.77
C PRO A 223 1.53 -1.10 23.59
N TYR A 224 2.47 -0.57 22.84
CA TYR A 224 3.07 -1.20 21.65
C TYR A 224 3.67 -2.59 21.90
N TRP A 225 4.24 -2.82 23.09
CA TRP A 225 4.87 -4.10 23.42
C TRP A 225 3.88 -5.28 23.39
N ARG A 226 2.58 -5.05 23.68
CA ARG A 226 1.56 -6.10 23.60
C ARG A 226 1.35 -6.57 22.16
N LEU A 227 1.25 -5.63 21.22
CA LEU A 227 1.12 -5.97 19.80
C LEU A 227 2.36 -6.73 19.32
N ARG A 228 3.55 -6.28 19.70
CA ARG A 228 4.80 -6.96 19.33
C ARG A 228 4.90 -8.37 19.91
N ALA A 229 4.54 -8.55 21.17
CA ALA A 229 4.52 -9.89 21.81
C ALA A 229 3.50 -10.81 21.12
N ALA A 230 2.29 -10.32 20.84
CA ALA A 230 1.27 -11.08 20.11
C ALA A 230 1.73 -11.47 18.71
N LEU A 231 2.42 -10.57 18.00
CA LEU A 231 2.99 -10.83 16.68
C LEU A 231 4.05 -11.95 16.73
N MET A 232 4.94 -11.91 17.71
CA MET A 232 5.96 -12.94 17.91
C MET A 232 5.33 -14.31 18.21
N LEU A 233 4.34 -14.36 19.09
CA LEU A 233 3.63 -15.61 19.45
C LEU A 233 2.85 -16.17 18.26
N ALA A 234 2.14 -15.34 17.51
CA ALA A 234 1.38 -15.77 16.34
C ALA A 234 2.31 -16.34 15.25
N ARG A 235 3.47 -15.72 15.06
CA ARG A 235 4.48 -16.22 14.12
C ARG A 235 5.09 -17.55 14.54
N LEU A 236 5.40 -17.72 15.84
CA LEU A 236 5.89 -18.99 16.36
C LEU A 236 4.85 -20.10 16.16
N HIS A 237 3.57 -19.79 16.43
CA HIS A 237 2.49 -20.74 16.20
C HIS A 237 2.36 -21.15 14.73
N ALA A 238 2.47 -20.20 13.80
CA ALA A 238 2.42 -20.45 12.37
C ALA A 238 3.62 -21.24 11.81
N LEU A 239 4.72 -21.33 12.55
CA LEU A 239 5.89 -22.15 12.20
C LEU A 239 5.80 -23.60 12.73
N LEU A 240 4.86 -23.85 13.63
CA LEU A 240 4.65 -25.16 14.26
C LEU A 240 3.49 -25.95 13.64
N LEU A 241 2.74 -25.34 12.72
CA LEU A 241 1.67 -25.96 11.92
C LEU A 241 2.14 -26.20 10.49
#